data_3e7d1a45f4b1a962e901ac9f61209603
#
_entry.id   3e7d1a45f4b1a962e901ac9f61209603
#
_cell.length_a   1.000
_cell.length_b   1.000
_cell.length_c   1.000
_cell.angle_alpha   90.00
_cell.angle_beta   90.00
_cell.angle_gamma   90.00
#
_symmetry.space_group_name_H-M   'P 1'
#
loop_
_entity.id
_entity.type
_entity.pdbx_description
1 polymer ?
#
loop_
_entity_poly.entity_id
_entity_poly.type
_entity_poly.pdbx_seq_one_letter_code
_entity_poly.pdbx_strand_id
1 'polypeptide(L)'
;MKQLRMDVGLKQKEARKGVMEAAAYSRFENGKKSIDFTTLLAILSNLKVSLKDFIEMYIEPNLERTTRDFFVSCYYQLPSDEALNKIFGLYDDLSKKYPNLDIDELTVYFDIKAIFHKENPERIPSITPKEQSDVLKRFYNLKNAILFEEDYRLIGQIVNDISTDKIMEVMEIILSKCENTKLSEKSKQHVCNFILNGLTALFYRQQYDEIKVILDIVEKMGFLYQSNYFYLSQIAYLKNLYLYLAKNDIYAFKKVNEIINSISIIGDEQTSQQMLVELQNLVNNKKHIGLSQYDIAIGKK
;
A
#
# COMPACT_ATOMS: atom_id res chain seq x y z
N MET A 1 -28.59 7.19 -7.46
CA MET A 1 -29.04 8.56 -7.09
C MET A 1 -30.35 8.58 -6.32
N LYS A 2 -31.42 7.91 -6.78
CA LYS A 2 -32.69 7.88 -6.04
C LYS A 2 -32.53 7.35 -4.62
N GLN A 3 -31.83 6.22 -4.48
CA GLN A 3 -31.55 5.62 -3.16
C GLN A 3 -30.78 6.60 -2.27
N LEU A 4 -29.67 7.16 -2.73
CA LEU A 4 -28.88 8.14 -2.01
C LEU A 4 -29.74 9.31 -1.49
N ARG A 5 -30.57 9.91 -2.35
CA ARG A 5 -31.48 10.99 -1.94
C ARG A 5 -32.44 10.57 -0.83
N MET A 6 -32.96 9.32 -0.92
CA MET A 6 -33.87 8.77 0.10
C MET A 6 -33.13 8.52 1.41
N ASP A 7 -31.91 8.03 1.35
CA ASP A 7 -31.08 7.73 2.52
C ASP A 7 -30.72 9.02 3.30
N VAL A 8 -30.50 10.13 2.59
CA VAL A 8 -30.31 11.45 3.24
C VAL A 8 -31.63 12.18 3.58
N GLY A 9 -32.79 11.57 3.32
CA GLY A 9 -34.09 12.07 3.72
C GLY A 9 -34.60 13.28 2.93
N LEU A 10 -34.05 13.58 1.75
CA LEU A 10 -34.40 14.77 0.96
C LEU A 10 -35.41 14.48 -0.13
N LYS A 11 -36.25 15.49 -0.43
CA LYS A 11 -37.22 15.45 -1.56
C LYS A 11 -36.49 15.79 -2.87
N GLN A 12 -37.07 15.36 -3.99
CA GLN A 12 -36.56 15.67 -5.34
C GLN A 12 -36.37 17.18 -5.58
N LYS A 13 -37.27 18.00 -5.04
CA LYS A 13 -37.24 19.47 -5.15
C LYS A 13 -35.93 20.04 -4.53
N GLU A 14 -35.51 19.47 -3.44
CA GLU A 14 -34.28 19.92 -2.71
C GLU A 14 -33.05 19.47 -3.46
N ALA A 15 -32.97 18.20 -3.86
CA ALA A 15 -31.84 17.63 -4.58
C ALA A 15 -31.57 18.33 -5.93
N ARG A 16 -32.63 18.73 -6.66
CA ARG A 16 -32.51 19.37 -7.99
C ARG A 16 -32.42 20.89 -7.96
N LYS A 17 -32.50 21.52 -6.78
CA LYS A 17 -32.61 22.99 -6.63
C LYS A 17 -31.45 23.70 -7.35
N GLY A 18 -31.82 24.58 -8.29
CA GLY A 18 -30.84 25.36 -9.06
C GLY A 18 -30.00 24.54 -10.07
N VAL A 19 -30.29 23.24 -10.25
CA VAL A 19 -29.50 22.37 -11.11
C VAL A 19 -30.28 21.93 -12.35
N MET A 20 -31.53 21.49 -12.20
CA MET A 20 -32.36 21.05 -13.33
C MET A 20 -33.85 21.08 -13.05
N GLU A 21 -34.64 21.00 -14.12
CA GLU A 21 -36.08 20.96 -14.05
C GLU A 21 -36.61 19.63 -13.48
N ALA A 22 -37.84 19.65 -12.87
CA ALA A 22 -38.44 18.52 -12.19
C ALA A 22 -38.54 17.27 -13.06
N ALA A 23 -39.02 17.46 -14.31
CA ALA A 23 -39.19 16.34 -15.23
C ALA A 23 -37.88 15.73 -15.67
N ALA A 24 -36.80 16.56 -15.81
CA ALA A 24 -35.48 16.10 -16.15
C ALA A 24 -34.83 15.31 -14.99
N TYR A 25 -34.95 15.82 -13.77
CA TYR A 25 -34.44 15.16 -12.56
C TYR A 25 -35.16 13.81 -12.31
N SER A 26 -36.47 13.78 -12.45
CA SER A 26 -37.25 12.53 -12.32
C SER A 26 -36.82 11.46 -13.34
N ARG A 27 -36.56 11.87 -14.60
CA ARG A 27 -36.06 10.94 -15.62
C ARG A 27 -34.63 10.46 -15.29
N PHE A 28 -33.77 11.32 -14.75
CA PHE A 28 -32.45 10.96 -14.30
C PHE A 28 -32.50 9.94 -13.16
N GLU A 29 -33.27 10.18 -12.09
CA GLU A 29 -33.39 9.24 -10.97
C GLU A 29 -33.95 7.88 -11.39
N ASN A 30 -34.77 7.82 -12.46
CA ASN A 30 -35.32 6.58 -12.99
C ASN A 30 -34.44 5.93 -14.09
N GLY A 31 -33.21 6.40 -14.29
CA GLY A 31 -32.27 5.86 -15.27
C GLY A 31 -32.62 6.16 -16.74
N LYS A 32 -33.59 7.06 -16.98
CA LYS A 32 -34.07 7.42 -18.33
C LYS A 32 -33.37 8.66 -18.93
N LYS A 33 -32.37 9.21 -18.22
CA LYS A 33 -31.60 10.36 -18.65
C LYS A 33 -30.21 10.27 -18.03
N SER A 34 -29.16 10.47 -18.82
CA SER A 34 -27.80 10.74 -18.34
C SER A 34 -27.61 12.21 -18.00
N ILE A 35 -26.63 12.49 -17.15
CA ILE A 35 -26.17 13.84 -16.79
C ILE A 35 -24.65 13.90 -16.92
N ASP A 36 -24.11 15.09 -17.10
CA ASP A 36 -22.68 15.34 -17.05
C ASP A 36 -22.16 15.36 -15.60
N PHE A 37 -20.83 15.30 -15.48
CA PHE A 37 -20.16 15.24 -14.18
C PHE A 37 -20.38 16.51 -13.34
N THR A 38 -20.40 17.70 -13.97
CA THR A 38 -20.64 18.97 -13.29
C THR A 38 -22.04 19.00 -12.67
N THR A 39 -23.04 18.54 -13.42
CA THR A 39 -24.41 18.40 -12.94
C THR A 39 -24.50 17.41 -11.77
N LEU A 40 -23.76 16.27 -11.83
CA LEU A 40 -23.68 15.33 -10.72
C LEU A 40 -23.12 15.98 -9.46
N LEU A 41 -21.98 16.70 -9.57
CA LEU A 41 -21.38 17.41 -8.43
C LEU A 41 -22.34 18.42 -7.80
N ALA A 42 -23.11 19.16 -8.61
CA ALA A 42 -24.11 20.12 -8.13
C ALA A 42 -25.24 19.42 -7.35
N ILE A 43 -25.71 18.26 -7.84
CA ILE A 43 -26.71 17.44 -7.13
C ILE A 43 -26.14 16.93 -5.81
N LEU A 44 -24.93 16.37 -5.80
CA LEU A 44 -24.26 15.88 -4.59
C LEU A 44 -24.08 17.01 -3.56
N SER A 45 -23.73 18.22 -4.01
CA SER A 45 -23.67 19.39 -3.15
C SER A 45 -25.01 19.73 -2.51
N ASN A 46 -26.12 19.67 -3.25
CA ASN A 46 -27.45 19.86 -2.70
C ASN A 46 -27.83 18.79 -1.67
N LEU A 47 -27.39 17.55 -1.90
CA LEU A 47 -27.58 16.42 -0.98
C LEU A 47 -26.65 16.48 0.25
N LYS A 48 -25.65 17.36 0.28
CA LYS A 48 -24.61 17.45 1.32
C LYS A 48 -23.76 16.18 1.41
N VAL A 49 -23.56 15.49 0.29
CA VAL A 49 -22.76 14.27 0.16
C VAL A 49 -21.48 14.61 -0.62
N SER A 50 -20.33 14.21 -0.10
CA SER A 50 -19.08 14.37 -0.83
C SER A 50 -19.02 13.39 -2.01
N LEU A 51 -18.25 13.74 -3.06
CA LEU A 51 -18.00 12.83 -4.18
C LEU A 51 -17.35 11.53 -3.69
N LYS A 52 -16.46 11.63 -2.70
CA LYS A 52 -15.78 10.46 -2.11
C LYS A 52 -16.81 9.51 -1.48
N ASP A 53 -17.66 10.00 -0.59
CA ASP A 53 -18.69 9.17 0.06
C ASP A 53 -19.66 8.56 -0.97
N PHE A 54 -19.99 9.32 -2.02
CA PHE A 54 -20.83 8.82 -3.11
C PHE A 54 -20.16 7.65 -3.85
N ILE A 55 -18.87 7.76 -4.17
CA ILE A 55 -18.13 6.69 -4.83
C ILE A 55 -18.03 5.47 -3.91
N GLU A 56 -17.56 5.64 -2.67
CA GLU A 56 -17.35 4.53 -1.73
C GLU A 56 -18.66 3.79 -1.37
N MET A 57 -19.77 4.51 -1.20
CA MET A 57 -21.02 3.90 -0.74
C MET A 57 -21.93 3.39 -1.86
N TYR A 58 -21.87 3.99 -3.06
CA TYR A 58 -22.86 3.74 -4.12
C TYR A 58 -22.28 3.30 -5.46
N ILE A 59 -20.99 3.49 -5.68
CA ILE A 59 -20.32 3.10 -6.93
C ILE A 59 -19.46 1.86 -6.70
N GLU A 60 -18.49 1.89 -5.79
CA GLU A 60 -17.58 0.79 -5.54
C GLU A 60 -18.27 -0.56 -5.27
N PRO A 61 -19.34 -0.63 -4.45
CA PRO A 61 -20.00 -1.91 -4.20
C PRO A 61 -20.65 -2.55 -5.44
N ASN A 62 -20.84 -1.75 -6.51
CA ASN A 62 -21.46 -2.20 -7.77
C ASN A 62 -20.48 -2.34 -8.93
N LEU A 63 -19.17 -2.07 -8.70
CA LEU A 63 -18.13 -2.32 -9.70
C LEU A 63 -17.87 -3.83 -9.82
N GLU A 64 -17.43 -4.25 -11.00
CA GLU A 64 -16.90 -5.60 -11.17
C GLU A 64 -15.68 -5.78 -10.26
N ARG A 65 -15.61 -6.95 -9.63
CA ARG A 65 -14.49 -7.28 -8.75
C ARG A 65 -13.20 -7.37 -9.58
N THR A 66 -12.17 -6.67 -9.12
CA THR A 66 -10.84 -6.74 -9.72
C THR A 66 -10.14 -8.05 -9.33
N THR A 67 -9.05 -8.36 -10.03
CA THR A 67 -8.16 -9.48 -9.66
C THR A 67 -7.67 -9.33 -8.22
N ARG A 68 -7.41 -8.11 -7.80
CA ARG A 68 -7.02 -7.77 -6.43
C ARG A 68 -8.13 -8.05 -5.42
N ASP A 69 -9.36 -7.66 -5.69
CA ASP A 69 -10.49 -7.94 -4.79
C ASP A 69 -10.67 -9.44 -4.57
N PHE A 70 -10.51 -10.22 -5.63
CA PHE A 70 -10.53 -11.67 -5.54
C PHE A 70 -9.38 -12.20 -4.68
N PHE A 71 -8.14 -11.77 -4.96
CA PHE A 71 -6.96 -12.15 -4.18
C PHE A 71 -7.13 -11.81 -2.70
N VAL A 72 -7.48 -10.56 -2.39
CA VAL A 72 -7.67 -10.09 -1.00
C VAL A 72 -8.77 -10.88 -0.29
N SER A 73 -9.89 -11.17 -0.97
CA SER A 73 -10.97 -11.97 -0.39
C SER A 73 -10.53 -13.40 -0.02
N CYS A 74 -9.67 -14.02 -0.83
CA CYS A 74 -9.08 -15.32 -0.52
C CYS A 74 -8.04 -15.21 0.62
N TYR A 75 -7.21 -14.19 0.58
CA TYR A 75 -6.16 -13.97 1.59
C TYR A 75 -6.72 -13.82 3.00
N TYR A 76 -7.84 -13.11 3.18
CA TYR A 76 -8.51 -12.99 4.48
C TYR A 76 -9.14 -14.28 4.99
N GLN A 77 -9.28 -15.31 4.15
CA GLN A 77 -9.79 -16.63 4.53
C GLN A 77 -8.69 -17.61 4.91
N LEU A 78 -7.41 -17.22 4.85
CA LEU A 78 -6.30 -18.06 5.30
C LEU A 78 -6.37 -18.30 6.83
N PRO A 79 -5.98 -19.49 7.31
CA PRO A 79 -5.23 -20.56 6.61
C PRO A 79 -6.10 -21.64 5.93
N SER A 80 -7.29 -21.33 5.42
CA SER A 80 -8.15 -22.32 4.74
C SER A 80 -7.46 -22.89 3.48
N ASP A 81 -7.41 -24.23 3.36
CA ASP A 81 -6.89 -24.92 2.19
C ASP A 81 -7.62 -24.52 0.90
N GLU A 82 -8.93 -24.28 0.96
CA GLU A 82 -9.71 -23.83 -0.19
C GLU A 82 -9.23 -22.45 -0.67
N ALA A 83 -9.01 -21.52 0.27
CA ALA A 83 -8.51 -20.18 -0.04
C ALA A 83 -7.10 -20.24 -0.64
N LEU A 84 -6.22 -21.06 -0.07
CA LEU A 84 -4.86 -21.25 -0.57
C LEU A 84 -4.86 -21.82 -1.99
N ASN A 85 -5.69 -22.83 -2.26
CA ASN A 85 -5.84 -23.42 -3.59
C ASN A 85 -6.37 -22.39 -4.63
N LYS A 86 -7.30 -21.51 -4.24
CA LYS A 86 -7.78 -20.42 -5.10
C LYS A 86 -6.66 -19.42 -5.43
N ILE A 87 -5.82 -19.06 -4.46
CA ILE A 87 -4.66 -18.18 -4.66
C ILE A 87 -3.66 -18.84 -5.61
N PHE A 88 -3.35 -20.12 -5.43
CA PHE A 88 -2.45 -20.84 -6.32
C PHE A 88 -3.00 -20.99 -7.74
N GLY A 89 -4.30 -21.23 -7.88
CA GLY A 89 -4.97 -21.24 -9.19
C GLY A 89 -4.87 -19.87 -9.89
N LEU A 90 -5.10 -18.79 -9.14
CA LEU A 90 -4.92 -17.43 -9.64
C LEU A 90 -3.47 -17.20 -10.11
N TYR A 91 -2.48 -17.62 -9.30
CA TYR A 91 -1.08 -17.50 -9.67
C TYR A 91 -0.77 -18.24 -10.99
N ASP A 92 -1.28 -19.47 -11.18
CA ASP A 92 -1.10 -20.23 -12.42
C ASP A 92 -1.65 -19.50 -13.64
N ASP A 93 -2.82 -18.86 -13.50
CA ASP A 93 -3.44 -18.13 -14.61
C ASP A 93 -2.68 -16.84 -14.93
N LEU A 94 -2.24 -16.11 -13.91
CA LEU A 94 -1.40 -14.92 -14.10
C LEU A 94 -0.04 -15.26 -14.70
N SER A 95 0.58 -16.36 -14.26
CA SER A 95 1.88 -16.81 -14.78
C SER A 95 1.84 -17.14 -16.27
N LYS A 96 0.72 -17.71 -16.77
CA LYS A 96 0.53 -17.99 -18.20
C LYS A 96 0.40 -16.71 -19.03
N LYS A 97 -0.14 -15.64 -18.45
CA LYS A 97 -0.31 -14.35 -19.13
C LYS A 97 0.96 -13.49 -19.11
N TYR A 98 1.85 -13.68 -18.09
CA TYR A 98 3.07 -12.88 -17.96
C TYR A 98 3.92 -12.96 -19.25
N PRO A 99 4.47 -11.84 -19.78
CA PRO A 99 4.51 -10.49 -19.21
C PRO A 99 3.32 -9.58 -19.60
N ASN A 100 2.27 -10.08 -20.23
CA ASN A 100 1.14 -9.28 -20.78
C ASN A 100 0.01 -9.10 -19.74
N LEU A 101 0.36 -8.83 -18.49
CA LEU A 101 -0.56 -8.53 -17.41
C LEU A 101 -0.91 -7.03 -17.41
N ASP A 102 -2.15 -6.68 -17.09
CA ASP A 102 -2.47 -5.30 -16.71
C ASP A 102 -1.86 -4.95 -15.36
N ILE A 103 -2.00 -3.70 -14.90
CA ILE A 103 -1.33 -3.26 -13.67
C ILE A 103 -1.93 -3.92 -12.41
N ASP A 104 -3.24 -4.17 -12.36
CA ASP A 104 -3.91 -4.85 -11.25
C ASP A 104 -3.45 -6.33 -11.20
N GLU A 105 -3.50 -7.03 -12.32
CA GLU A 105 -3.00 -8.40 -12.46
C GLU A 105 -1.51 -8.51 -12.10
N LEU A 106 -0.69 -7.56 -12.55
CA LEU A 106 0.75 -7.55 -12.33
C LEU A 106 1.09 -7.38 -10.85
N THR A 107 0.41 -6.46 -10.16
CA THR A 107 0.63 -6.26 -8.71
C THR A 107 0.21 -7.47 -7.91
N VAL A 108 -0.90 -8.14 -8.27
CA VAL A 108 -1.33 -9.39 -7.62
C VAL A 108 -0.36 -10.53 -7.88
N TYR A 109 0.17 -10.65 -9.11
CA TYR A 109 1.18 -11.65 -9.44
C TYR A 109 2.41 -11.54 -8.53
N PHE A 110 2.93 -10.32 -8.34
CA PHE A 110 4.08 -10.08 -7.47
C PHE A 110 3.73 -10.21 -5.98
N ASP A 111 2.51 -9.82 -5.55
CA ASP A 111 2.03 -10.04 -4.18
C ASP A 111 2.08 -11.54 -3.85
N ILE A 112 1.54 -12.39 -4.71
CA ILE A 112 1.53 -13.84 -4.49
C ILE A 112 2.96 -14.39 -4.38
N LYS A 113 3.86 -13.97 -5.27
CA LYS A 113 5.27 -14.41 -5.20
C LYS A 113 5.95 -13.97 -3.90
N ALA A 114 5.80 -12.71 -3.54
CA ALA A 114 6.45 -12.17 -2.36
C ALA A 114 5.93 -12.79 -1.04
N ILE A 115 4.63 -13.10 -0.97
CA ILE A 115 4.02 -13.69 0.24
C ILE A 115 4.31 -15.20 0.35
N PHE A 116 4.11 -15.94 -0.73
CA PHE A 116 4.01 -17.40 -0.64
C PHE A 116 5.27 -18.15 -1.05
N HIS A 117 6.25 -17.48 -1.71
CA HIS A 117 7.47 -18.15 -2.18
C HIS A 117 8.20 -18.91 -1.07
N LYS A 118 8.35 -18.34 0.11
CA LYS A 118 9.16 -18.96 1.19
C LYS A 118 8.57 -20.23 1.75
N GLU A 119 7.25 -20.25 1.90
CA GLU A 119 6.53 -21.38 2.46
C GLU A 119 6.22 -22.44 1.38
N ASN A 120 6.16 -22.01 0.12
CA ASN A 120 5.77 -22.85 -1.00
C ASN A 120 6.71 -22.68 -2.21
N PRO A 121 8.05 -22.85 -2.07
CA PRO A 121 9.02 -22.55 -3.13
C PRO A 121 8.85 -23.43 -4.36
N GLU A 122 8.37 -24.66 -4.19
CA GLU A 122 8.10 -25.60 -5.30
C GLU A 122 6.92 -25.14 -6.17
N ARG A 123 5.97 -24.42 -5.59
CA ARG A 123 4.76 -23.96 -6.26
C ARG A 123 4.89 -22.54 -6.75
N ILE A 124 5.46 -21.67 -5.93
CA ILE A 124 5.62 -20.23 -6.18
C ILE A 124 7.12 -19.91 -6.22
N PRO A 125 7.74 -19.74 -7.39
CA PRO A 125 9.15 -19.41 -7.48
C PRO A 125 9.43 -17.99 -6.98
N SER A 126 10.66 -17.72 -6.54
CA SER A 126 11.11 -16.37 -6.18
C SER A 126 10.96 -15.39 -7.35
N ILE A 127 11.00 -14.10 -7.04
CA ILE A 127 11.04 -13.04 -8.06
C ILE A 127 12.38 -13.15 -8.80
N THR A 128 12.32 -13.37 -10.11
CA THR A 128 13.52 -13.57 -10.92
C THR A 128 14.21 -12.26 -11.28
N PRO A 129 15.52 -12.26 -11.61
CA PRO A 129 16.22 -11.06 -12.07
C PRO A 129 15.58 -10.40 -13.31
N LYS A 130 14.95 -11.19 -14.17
CA LYS A 130 14.21 -10.68 -15.33
C LYS A 130 12.97 -9.90 -14.88
N GLU A 131 12.19 -10.46 -13.98
CA GLU A 131 10.99 -9.82 -13.43
C GLU A 131 11.35 -8.52 -12.69
N GLN A 132 12.42 -8.51 -11.90
CA GLN A 132 12.96 -7.29 -11.26
C GLN A 132 13.31 -6.24 -12.31
N SER A 133 13.99 -6.64 -13.39
CA SER A 133 14.34 -5.75 -14.49
C SER A 133 13.12 -5.19 -15.20
N ASP A 134 12.08 -5.99 -15.43
CA ASP A 134 10.85 -5.57 -16.09
C ASP A 134 10.10 -4.53 -15.23
N VAL A 135 10.00 -4.73 -13.91
CA VAL A 135 9.40 -3.77 -12.97
C VAL A 135 10.20 -2.48 -12.92
N LEU A 136 11.53 -2.55 -12.79
CA LEU A 136 12.38 -1.37 -12.77
C LEU A 136 12.29 -0.58 -14.07
N LYS A 137 12.29 -1.25 -15.22
CA LYS A 137 12.14 -0.62 -16.53
C LYS A 137 10.80 0.13 -16.64
N ARG A 138 9.70 -0.49 -16.18
CA ARG A 138 8.39 0.17 -16.11
C ARG A 138 8.46 1.41 -15.23
N PHE A 139 9.02 1.31 -14.04
CA PHE A 139 9.15 2.42 -13.09
C PHE A 139 9.96 3.58 -13.68
N TYR A 140 11.10 3.30 -14.31
CA TYR A 140 11.94 4.33 -14.93
C TYR A 140 11.27 5.00 -16.13
N ASN A 141 10.46 4.29 -16.89
CA ASN A 141 9.67 4.88 -17.97
C ASN A 141 8.64 5.90 -17.43
N LEU A 142 8.19 5.72 -16.19
CA LEU A 142 7.24 6.60 -15.50
C LEU A 142 7.90 7.70 -14.66
N LYS A 143 9.25 7.80 -14.64
CA LYS A 143 9.93 8.76 -13.75
C LYS A 143 9.53 10.22 -13.99
N ASN A 144 9.10 10.60 -15.20
CA ASN A 144 8.61 11.94 -15.53
C ASN A 144 7.07 12.04 -15.56
N ALA A 145 6.35 10.95 -15.27
CA ALA A 145 4.89 10.88 -15.19
C ALA A 145 4.40 10.96 -13.75
N ILE A 146 3.10 11.12 -13.58
CA ILE A 146 2.45 10.94 -12.28
C ILE A 146 2.43 9.43 -11.98
N LEU A 147 2.89 9.06 -10.79
CA LEU A 147 2.76 7.70 -10.29
C LEU A 147 1.44 7.57 -9.54
N PHE A 148 0.74 6.47 -9.76
CA PHE A 148 -0.47 6.11 -9.06
C PHE A 148 -0.20 5.04 -7.99
N GLU A 149 -1.21 4.69 -7.22
CA GLU A 149 -1.13 3.75 -6.11
C GLU A 149 -0.45 2.44 -6.50
N GLU A 150 -0.85 1.84 -7.63
CA GLU A 150 -0.33 0.55 -8.07
C GLU A 150 1.14 0.61 -8.52
N ASP A 151 1.61 1.75 -9.01
CA ASP A 151 3.03 1.92 -9.37
C ASP A 151 3.92 1.91 -8.11
N TYR A 152 3.50 2.59 -7.03
CA TYR A 152 4.20 2.56 -5.74
C TYR A 152 4.16 1.17 -5.10
N ARG A 153 3.02 0.49 -5.20
CA ARG A 153 2.85 -0.87 -4.70
C ARG A 153 3.81 -1.82 -5.41
N LEU A 154 3.78 -1.82 -6.74
CA LEU A 154 4.58 -2.71 -7.56
C LEU A 154 6.08 -2.61 -7.27
N ILE A 155 6.61 -1.38 -7.17
CA ILE A 155 8.03 -1.19 -6.86
C ILE A 155 8.37 -1.64 -5.42
N GLY A 156 7.43 -1.49 -4.50
CA GLY A 156 7.57 -1.95 -3.11
C GLY A 156 7.73 -3.46 -2.98
N GLN A 157 7.17 -4.23 -3.91
CA GLN A 157 7.21 -5.70 -3.89
C GLN A 157 8.59 -6.27 -4.22
N ILE A 158 9.39 -5.57 -5.00
CA ILE A 158 10.71 -6.04 -5.41
C ILE A 158 11.87 -5.42 -4.60
N VAL A 159 11.59 -4.53 -3.66
CA VAL A 159 12.63 -3.74 -2.96
C VAL A 159 13.66 -4.61 -2.23
N ASN A 160 13.24 -5.76 -1.72
CA ASN A 160 14.14 -6.69 -1.03
C ASN A 160 15.06 -7.46 -1.97
N ASP A 161 14.68 -7.59 -3.23
CA ASP A 161 15.34 -8.43 -4.23
C ASP A 161 16.30 -7.64 -5.12
N ILE A 162 16.17 -6.30 -5.17
CA ILE A 162 17.04 -5.42 -5.97
C ILE A 162 18.30 -5.00 -5.19
N SER A 163 19.36 -4.60 -5.92
CA SER A 163 20.62 -4.15 -5.31
C SER A 163 20.48 -2.86 -4.50
N THR A 164 21.42 -2.61 -3.58
CA THR A 164 21.47 -1.37 -2.79
C THR A 164 21.42 -0.11 -3.67
N ASP A 165 22.22 -0.06 -4.73
CA ASP A 165 22.24 1.08 -5.66
C ASP A 165 20.87 1.33 -6.27
N LYS A 166 20.14 0.25 -6.62
CA LYS A 166 18.78 0.35 -7.16
C LYS A 166 17.76 0.80 -6.13
N ILE A 167 17.90 0.37 -4.88
CA ILE A 167 17.06 0.88 -3.78
C ILE A 167 17.25 2.40 -3.66
N MET A 168 18.51 2.88 -3.64
CA MET A 168 18.82 4.30 -3.49
C MET A 168 18.29 5.12 -4.67
N GLU A 169 18.51 4.67 -5.91
CA GLU A 169 18.02 5.33 -7.11
C GLU A 169 16.48 5.45 -7.13
N VAL A 170 15.77 4.38 -6.82
CA VAL A 170 14.30 4.37 -6.75
C VAL A 170 13.80 5.26 -5.60
N MET A 171 14.47 5.20 -4.45
CA MET A 171 14.14 6.04 -3.29
C MET A 171 14.23 7.52 -3.62
N GLU A 172 15.32 7.95 -4.28
CA GLU A 172 15.49 9.34 -4.71
C GLU A 172 14.36 9.80 -5.63
N ILE A 173 14.00 8.98 -6.62
CA ILE A 173 12.90 9.29 -7.55
C ILE A 173 11.56 9.42 -6.80
N ILE A 174 11.23 8.47 -5.92
CA ILE A 174 9.98 8.46 -5.16
C ILE A 174 9.89 9.69 -4.24
N LEU A 175 10.95 9.95 -3.46
CA LEU A 175 10.95 11.04 -2.49
C LEU A 175 10.86 12.41 -3.20
N SER A 176 11.60 12.60 -4.31
CA SER A 176 11.47 13.82 -5.13
C SER A 176 10.05 14.03 -5.66
N LYS A 177 9.36 12.95 -6.06
CA LYS A 177 7.95 13.05 -6.49
C LYS A 177 7.00 13.42 -5.35
N CYS A 178 7.23 12.88 -4.15
CA CYS A 178 6.42 13.17 -2.98
C CYS A 178 6.44 14.66 -2.59
N GLU A 179 7.57 15.34 -2.80
CA GLU A 179 7.68 16.79 -2.54
C GLU A 179 6.86 17.63 -3.53
N ASN A 180 6.69 17.17 -4.76
CA ASN A 180 6.14 17.92 -5.86
C ASN A 180 4.72 17.50 -6.25
N THR A 181 4.16 16.45 -5.66
CA THR A 181 2.86 15.89 -6.06
C THR A 181 1.99 15.65 -4.83
N LYS A 182 0.72 16.06 -4.91
CA LYS A 182 -0.26 15.71 -3.88
C LYS A 182 -0.63 14.22 -4.00
N LEU A 183 -0.23 13.44 -3.01
CA LEU A 183 -0.52 12.01 -2.94
C LEU A 183 -1.87 11.74 -2.29
N SER A 184 -2.56 10.68 -2.75
CA SER A 184 -3.67 10.08 -2.02
C SER A 184 -3.16 9.45 -0.71
N GLU A 185 -4.05 9.22 0.26
CA GLU A 185 -3.66 8.54 1.52
C GLU A 185 -3.15 7.11 1.24
N LYS A 186 -3.74 6.39 0.31
CA LYS A 186 -3.26 5.06 -0.11
C LYS A 186 -1.87 5.12 -0.74
N SER A 187 -1.63 6.09 -1.64
CA SER A 187 -0.29 6.30 -2.21
C SER A 187 0.75 6.62 -1.14
N LYS A 188 0.42 7.45 -0.14
CA LYS A 188 1.32 7.71 1.01
C LYS A 188 1.65 6.43 1.77
N GLN A 189 0.65 5.56 2.00
CA GLN A 189 0.87 4.28 2.66
C GLN A 189 1.84 3.39 1.88
N HIS A 190 1.68 3.28 0.55
CA HIS A 190 2.61 2.49 -0.28
C HIS A 190 4.02 3.08 -0.33
N VAL A 191 4.14 4.42 -0.36
CA VAL A 191 5.44 5.09 -0.23
C VAL A 191 6.08 4.78 1.13
N CYS A 192 5.33 4.88 2.22
CA CYS A 192 5.83 4.51 3.55
C CYS A 192 6.26 3.05 3.61
N ASN A 193 5.47 2.12 3.07
CA ASN A 193 5.84 0.70 3.00
C ASN A 193 7.14 0.49 2.21
N PHE A 194 7.29 1.16 1.07
CA PHE A 194 8.54 1.09 0.30
C PHE A 194 9.74 1.61 1.12
N ILE A 195 9.59 2.73 1.82
CA ILE A 195 10.64 3.29 2.69
C ILE A 195 11.01 2.30 3.80
N LEU A 196 10.03 1.76 4.52
CA LEU A 196 10.26 0.82 5.61
C LEU A 196 10.98 -0.45 5.09
N ASN A 197 10.47 -1.03 4.01
CA ASN A 197 11.04 -2.23 3.42
C ASN A 197 12.46 -1.99 2.89
N GLY A 198 12.68 -0.83 2.25
CA GLY A 198 14.00 -0.44 1.78
C GLY A 198 15.00 -0.25 2.93
N LEU A 199 14.61 0.45 4.00
CA LEU A 199 15.44 0.60 5.19
C LEU A 199 15.75 -0.75 5.84
N THR A 200 14.75 -1.62 6.02
CA THR A 200 14.95 -2.97 6.55
C THR A 200 15.94 -3.78 5.69
N ALA A 201 15.79 -3.76 4.36
CA ALA A 201 16.73 -4.42 3.45
C ALA A 201 18.17 -3.89 3.62
N LEU A 202 18.33 -2.58 3.78
CA LEU A 202 19.64 -1.96 4.00
C LEU A 202 20.22 -2.30 5.38
N PHE A 203 19.38 -2.42 6.42
CA PHE A 203 19.83 -2.90 7.74
C PHE A 203 20.40 -4.32 7.67
N TYR A 204 19.71 -5.23 7.02
CA TYR A 204 20.23 -6.60 6.83
C TYR A 204 21.50 -6.67 5.97
N ARG A 205 21.72 -5.67 5.11
CA ARG A 205 22.95 -5.52 4.31
C ARG A 205 24.03 -4.71 5.02
N GLN A 206 23.73 -4.18 6.23
CA GLN A 206 24.64 -3.33 7.02
C GLN A 206 25.10 -2.05 6.27
N GLN A 207 24.23 -1.50 5.42
CA GLN A 207 24.48 -0.30 4.61
C GLN A 207 24.10 0.96 5.40
N TYR A 208 24.87 1.24 6.47
CA TYR A 208 24.50 2.28 7.45
C TYR A 208 24.62 3.71 6.90
N ASP A 209 25.46 3.95 5.92
CA ASP A 209 25.60 5.28 5.31
C ASP A 209 24.36 5.59 4.46
N GLU A 210 23.87 4.64 3.69
CA GLU A 210 22.64 4.73 2.90
C GLU A 210 21.40 4.87 3.79
N ILE A 211 21.35 4.11 4.89
CA ILE A 211 20.27 4.23 5.90
C ILE A 211 20.22 5.65 6.44
N LYS A 212 21.39 6.24 6.78
CA LYS A 212 21.45 7.60 7.29
C LYS A 212 20.87 8.60 6.29
N VAL A 213 21.28 8.51 5.02
CA VAL A 213 20.78 9.39 3.96
C VAL A 213 19.27 9.32 3.86
N ILE A 214 18.70 8.10 3.83
CA ILE A 214 17.23 7.93 3.74
C ILE A 214 16.55 8.51 4.98
N LEU A 215 17.03 8.20 6.19
CA LEU A 215 16.42 8.70 7.42
C LEU A 215 16.43 10.23 7.50
N ASP A 216 17.52 10.88 7.08
CA ASP A 216 17.65 12.34 7.04
C ASP A 216 16.64 12.99 6.07
N ILE A 217 16.33 12.33 4.96
CA ILE A 217 15.32 12.79 4.00
C ILE A 217 13.90 12.56 4.57
N VAL A 218 13.63 11.36 5.04
CA VAL A 218 12.31 10.97 5.57
C VAL A 218 11.90 11.84 6.76
N GLU A 219 12.86 12.26 7.60
CA GLU A 219 12.59 13.19 8.71
C GLU A 219 11.97 14.52 8.25
N LYS A 220 12.39 15.02 7.10
CA LYS A 220 11.85 16.25 6.50
C LYS A 220 10.47 16.04 5.86
N MET A 221 10.10 14.79 5.61
CA MET A 221 8.87 14.39 4.94
C MET A 221 7.79 13.87 5.91
N GLY A 222 7.71 14.43 7.11
CA GLY A 222 6.74 14.04 8.15
C GLY A 222 5.29 13.99 7.66
N PHE A 223 4.91 14.78 6.65
CA PHE A 223 3.59 14.77 6.05
C PHE A 223 3.18 13.41 5.44
N LEU A 224 4.12 12.51 5.19
CA LEU A 224 3.85 11.16 4.71
C LEU A 224 3.31 10.23 5.81
N TYR A 225 3.79 10.38 7.05
CA TYR A 225 3.57 9.39 8.10
C TYR A 225 3.08 9.92 9.44
N GLN A 226 3.21 11.23 9.73
CA GLN A 226 2.86 11.79 11.05
C GLN A 226 1.38 11.63 11.45
N SER A 227 0.47 11.56 10.48
CA SER A 227 -0.95 11.30 10.73
C SER A 227 -1.29 9.82 10.94
N ASN A 228 -0.34 8.92 10.73
CA ASN A 228 -0.53 7.48 10.87
C ASN A 228 0.38 6.93 11.96
N TYR A 229 -0.22 6.51 13.07
CA TYR A 229 0.51 6.01 14.24
C TYR A 229 1.44 4.84 13.92
N PHE A 230 1.00 3.92 13.06
CA PHE A 230 1.80 2.77 12.66
C PHE A 230 3.12 3.21 12.00
N TYR A 231 3.05 4.05 10.97
CA TYR A 231 4.25 4.53 10.27
C TYR A 231 5.13 5.41 11.16
N LEU A 232 4.50 6.25 12.01
CA LEU A 232 5.23 7.06 12.98
C LEU A 232 6.09 6.20 13.92
N SER A 233 5.51 5.13 14.47
CA SER A 233 6.22 4.21 15.36
C SER A 233 7.29 3.40 14.64
N GLN A 234 7.04 2.93 13.42
CA GLN A 234 8.03 2.21 12.61
C GLN A 234 9.23 3.10 12.25
N ILE A 235 9.02 4.33 11.82
CA ILE A 235 10.11 5.27 11.53
C ILE A 235 10.90 5.59 12.82
N ALA A 236 10.22 5.80 13.94
CA ALA A 236 10.88 6.01 15.24
C ALA A 236 11.73 4.80 15.66
N TYR A 237 11.21 3.58 15.47
CA TYR A 237 11.93 2.34 15.70
C TYR A 237 13.20 2.26 14.84
N LEU A 238 13.10 2.43 13.52
CA LEU A 238 14.23 2.34 12.61
C LEU A 238 15.29 3.42 12.86
N LYS A 239 14.88 4.64 13.23
CA LYS A 239 15.83 5.71 13.65
C LYS A 239 16.64 5.32 14.89
N ASN A 240 15.98 4.81 15.92
CA ASN A 240 16.67 4.37 17.13
C ASN A 240 17.51 3.11 16.90
N LEU A 241 17.03 2.19 16.03
CA LEU A 241 17.78 1.01 15.62
C LEU A 241 19.09 1.41 14.91
N TYR A 242 19.04 2.41 14.01
CA TYR A 242 20.24 2.97 13.38
C TYR A 242 21.22 3.53 14.42
N LEU A 243 20.75 4.33 15.37
CA LEU A 243 21.61 4.89 16.40
C LEU A 243 22.26 3.80 17.26
N TYR A 244 21.51 2.73 17.57
CA TYR A 244 22.08 1.60 18.29
C TYR A 244 23.12 0.82 17.48
N LEU A 245 22.77 0.38 16.26
CA LEU A 245 23.60 -0.51 15.48
C LEU A 245 24.81 0.20 14.84
N ALA A 246 24.64 1.44 14.38
CA ALA A 246 25.68 2.19 13.68
C ALA A 246 26.51 3.10 14.60
N LYS A 247 25.95 3.54 15.75
CA LYS A 247 26.60 4.51 16.65
C LYS A 247 26.84 3.97 18.06
N ASN A 248 26.45 2.70 18.34
CA ASN A 248 26.54 2.06 19.66
C ASN A 248 25.80 2.84 20.78
N ASP A 249 24.72 3.52 20.45
CA ASP A 249 23.92 4.29 21.41
C ASP A 249 23.02 3.36 22.22
N ILE A 250 23.40 3.10 23.49
CA ILE A 250 22.63 2.24 24.41
C ILE A 250 21.28 2.85 24.78
N TYR A 251 21.17 4.19 24.82
CA TYR A 251 19.87 4.83 25.08
C TYR A 251 18.90 4.61 23.91
N ALA A 252 19.42 4.59 22.68
CA ALA A 252 18.62 4.25 21.51
C ALA A 252 18.11 2.80 21.58
N PHE A 253 18.92 1.86 22.05
CA PHE A 253 18.46 0.47 22.27
C PHE A 253 17.31 0.39 23.28
N LYS A 254 17.37 1.16 24.39
CA LYS A 254 16.28 1.24 25.34
C LYS A 254 15.00 1.76 24.67
N LYS A 255 15.09 2.81 23.85
CA LYS A 255 13.94 3.36 23.10
C LYS A 255 13.37 2.38 22.10
N VAL A 256 14.19 1.59 21.42
CA VAL A 256 13.72 0.51 20.54
C VAL A 256 12.81 -0.45 21.30
N ASN A 257 13.24 -0.92 22.48
CA ASN A 257 12.42 -1.83 23.31
C ASN A 257 11.16 -1.15 23.84
N GLU A 258 11.23 0.12 24.22
CA GLU A 258 10.05 0.90 24.66
C GLU A 258 9.01 1.02 23.54
N ILE A 259 9.44 1.24 22.29
CA ILE A 259 8.53 1.31 21.12
C ILE A 259 7.87 -0.06 20.90
N ILE A 260 8.64 -1.15 20.88
CA ILE A 260 8.12 -2.51 20.72
C ILE A 260 7.07 -2.81 21.80
N ASN A 261 7.39 -2.53 23.07
CA ASN A 261 6.46 -2.73 24.18
C ASN A 261 5.19 -1.87 24.06
N SER A 262 5.32 -0.64 23.58
CA SER A 262 4.17 0.27 23.39
C SER A 262 3.19 -0.29 22.35
N ILE A 263 3.70 -0.90 21.27
CA ILE A 263 2.90 -1.54 20.23
C ILE A 263 2.16 -2.76 20.80
N SER A 264 2.79 -3.58 21.63
CA SER A 264 2.13 -4.68 22.35
C SER A 264 1.03 -4.16 23.30
N ILE A 265 1.31 -3.12 24.09
CA ILE A 265 0.35 -2.54 25.04
C ILE A 265 -0.92 -2.04 24.38
N ILE A 266 -0.84 -1.49 23.16
CA ILE A 266 -2.02 -1.05 22.39
C ILE A 266 -2.78 -2.20 21.73
N GLY A 267 -2.31 -3.45 21.86
CA GLY A 267 -2.98 -4.68 21.40
C GLY A 267 -2.50 -5.19 20.04
N ASP A 268 -1.47 -4.61 19.43
CA ASP A 268 -0.88 -5.12 18.19
C ASP A 268 0.30 -6.07 18.49
N GLU A 269 -0.04 -7.22 19.08
CA GLU A 269 0.91 -8.26 19.46
C GLU A 269 1.70 -8.79 18.24
N GLN A 270 1.05 -8.89 17.09
CA GLN A 270 1.69 -9.40 15.87
C GLN A 270 2.84 -8.49 15.42
N THR A 271 2.59 -7.19 15.28
CA THR A 271 3.62 -6.22 14.90
C THR A 271 4.74 -6.16 15.94
N SER A 272 4.39 -6.14 17.23
CA SER A 272 5.38 -6.15 18.32
C SER A 272 6.30 -7.36 18.22
N GLN A 273 5.76 -8.56 18.02
CA GLN A 273 6.54 -9.78 17.90
C GLN A 273 7.44 -9.79 16.66
N GLN A 274 6.95 -9.29 15.53
CA GLN A 274 7.72 -9.15 14.30
C GLN A 274 8.93 -8.21 14.49
N MET A 275 8.72 -7.06 15.11
CA MET A 275 9.79 -6.11 15.41
C MET A 275 10.82 -6.69 16.38
N LEU A 276 10.39 -7.46 17.37
CA LEU A 276 11.28 -8.14 18.31
C LEU A 276 12.18 -9.17 17.61
N VAL A 277 11.58 -9.99 16.73
CA VAL A 277 12.33 -10.97 15.92
C VAL A 277 13.29 -10.29 14.97
N GLU A 278 12.88 -9.19 14.31
CA GLU A 278 13.76 -8.39 13.45
C GLU A 278 14.94 -7.83 14.25
N LEU A 279 14.68 -7.21 15.40
CA LEU A 279 15.73 -6.71 16.30
C LEU A 279 16.73 -7.80 16.66
N GLN A 280 16.25 -8.98 17.10
CA GLN A 280 17.11 -10.11 17.45
C GLN A 280 17.95 -10.61 16.28
N ASN A 281 17.38 -10.66 15.08
CA ASN A 281 18.10 -11.06 13.87
C ASN A 281 19.19 -10.07 13.52
N LEU A 282 18.92 -8.77 13.54
CA LEU A 282 19.88 -7.71 13.23
C LEU A 282 21.00 -7.62 14.25
N VAL A 283 20.69 -7.71 15.55
CA VAL A 283 21.70 -7.69 16.63
C VAL A 283 22.60 -8.91 16.55
N ASN A 284 22.09 -10.07 16.16
CA ASN A 284 22.88 -11.29 16.04
C ASN A 284 23.54 -11.49 14.67
N ASN A 285 23.49 -10.49 13.78
CA ASN A 285 23.99 -10.56 12.41
C ASN A 285 23.48 -11.78 11.63
N LYS A 286 22.29 -12.28 11.95
CA LYS A 286 21.69 -13.39 11.22
C LYS A 286 21.24 -12.90 9.85
N LYS A 287 21.44 -13.76 8.84
CA LYS A 287 20.87 -13.49 7.50
C LYS A 287 19.36 -13.37 7.60
N HIS A 288 18.78 -12.49 6.79
CA HIS A 288 17.35 -12.27 6.70
C HIS A 288 16.63 -13.61 6.46
N ILE A 289 16.02 -14.13 7.50
CA ILE A 289 15.01 -15.19 7.41
C ILE A 289 13.70 -14.40 7.32
N GLY A 290 13.30 -14.04 6.08
CA GLY A 290 12.24 -13.09 5.89
C GLY A 290 11.00 -13.41 6.68
N LEU A 291 10.66 -12.51 7.56
CA LEU A 291 9.28 -12.29 7.94
C LEU A 291 8.59 -11.77 6.70
N SER A 292 7.42 -12.29 6.38
CA SER A 292 6.66 -11.74 5.27
C SER A 292 6.27 -10.32 5.64
N GLN A 293 6.92 -9.36 5.06
CA GLN A 293 6.66 -7.93 5.26
C GLN A 293 5.27 -7.53 4.77
N TYR A 294 4.54 -8.48 4.22
CA TYR A 294 3.20 -8.33 3.67
C TYR A 294 2.08 -8.30 4.71
N ASP A 295 2.29 -8.86 5.89
CA ASP A 295 1.32 -8.67 6.99
C ASP A 295 1.20 -7.17 7.37
N ILE A 296 2.25 -6.40 7.09
CA ILE A 296 2.27 -4.94 7.23
C ILE A 296 1.60 -4.26 6.01
N ALA A 297 1.83 -4.73 4.80
CA ALA A 297 1.39 -4.07 3.56
C ALA A 297 -0.10 -4.24 3.26
N ILE A 298 -0.75 -5.29 3.74
CA ILE A 298 -2.17 -5.56 3.46
C ILE A 298 -3.10 -4.93 4.53
N GLY A 299 -2.54 -4.35 5.59
CA GLY A 299 -3.32 -3.65 6.62
C GLY A 299 -4.31 -4.58 7.29
N LYS A 300 -3.84 -5.69 7.87
CA LYS A 300 -4.66 -6.43 8.81
C LYS A 300 -5.06 -5.46 9.93
N LYS A 301 -6.32 -5.03 9.92
CA LYS A 301 -6.97 -4.41 11.06
C LYS A 301 -7.34 -5.48 12.05
#